data_e39b1d4a27147dfa9ca14bebae0eb45e
#
_entry.id   e39b1d4a27147dfa9ca14bebae0eb45e
#
_cell.length_a   1.000
_cell.length_b   1.000
_cell.length_c   1.000
_cell.angle_alpha   90.00
_cell.angle_beta   90.00
_cell.angle_gamma   90.00
#
_symmetry.space_group_name_H-M   'P 1'
#
loop_
_entity.id
_entity.type
_entity.pdbx_description
1 polymer ?
#
loop_
_entity_poly.entity_id
_entity_poly.type
_entity_poly.pdbx_seq_one_letter_code
_entity_poly.pdbx_strand_id
1 'polypeptide(L)'
;HYEDVPDPAPGPDDLLIEVHAVSVNRVLDVAIRAGRAPHYGVEPPHILGVDPSGVVVGVGNDVGSVAARFAVGDRVSVTMGIPGGGRYGIECNGGDAQLTTAPAASCVKIRDEVGFAEATVISRHGPVAYNLLFNMGQLQAGQTVLVMGAAGNLGSIGVQLAKAAGATVIAAAGNAERAAIGTSLG
;
A
#
# COMPACT_ATOMS: atom_id res chain seq x y z
N HIS A 1 5.48 -15.02 15.95
CA HIS A 1 6.41 -14.63 17.00
C HIS A 1 6.97 -13.25 16.67
N TYR A 2 7.37 -12.53 17.70
CA TYR A 2 8.26 -11.38 17.58
C TYR A 2 9.64 -11.87 17.99
N GLU A 3 10.59 -11.78 17.06
CA GLU A 3 11.94 -12.32 17.25
C GLU A 3 12.96 -11.52 16.46
N ASP A 4 14.21 -11.56 16.87
CA ASP A 4 15.31 -10.97 16.13
C ASP A 4 15.68 -11.88 14.93
N VAL A 5 15.77 -11.26 13.77
CA VAL A 5 16.23 -11.88 12.53
C VAL A 5 17.42 -11.10 11.97
N PRO A 6 18.28 -11.71 11.16
CA PRO A 6 19.38 -10.97 10.52
C PRO A 6 18.87 -9.81 9.68
N ASP A 7 19.57 -8.68 9.73
CA ASP A 7 19.27 -7.54 8.86
C ASP A 7 19.32 -7.94 7.40
N PRO A 8 18.30 -7.57 6.60
CA PRO A 8 18.28 -7.90 5.19
C PRO A 8 19.31 -7.06 4.42
N ALA A 9 19.96 -7.66 3.43
CA ALA A 9 20.85 -6.96 2.51
C ALA A 9 20.13 -6.68 1.18
N PRO A 10 20.15 -5.44 0.67
CA PRO A 10 19.50 -5.12 -0.61
C PRO A 10 20.24 -5.80 -1.77
N GLY A 11 19.49 -6.39 -2.69
CA GLY A 11 20.00 -6.80 -3.99
C GLY A 11 20.41 -5.60 -4.85
N PRO A 12 21.01 -5.86 -6.04
CA PRO A 12 21.50 -4.78 -6.91
C PRO A 12 20.46 -3.73 -7.28
N ASP A 13 19.19 -4.12 -7.43
CA ASP A 13 18.07 -3.28 -7.86
C ASP A 13 17.05 -3.00 -6.74
N ASP A 14 17.45 -3.27 -5.49
CA ASP A 14 16.60 -3.12 -4.33
C ASP A 14 16.93 -1.86 -3.52
N LEU A 15 15.97 -1.44 -2.71
CA LEU A 15 16.16 -0.48 -1.63
C LEU A 15 16.15 -1.19 -0.29
N LEU A 16 17.01 -0.78 0.63
CA LEU A 16 16.89 -1.11 2.05
C LEU A 16 16.13 0.02 2.72
N ILE A 17 15.04 -0.31 3.41
CA ILE A 17 14.09 0.64 3.96
C ILE A 17 13.97 0.43 5.47
N GLU A 18 14.19 1.50 6.26
CA GLU A 18 13.79 1.55 7.66
C GLU A 18 12.28 1.80 7.71
N VAL A 19 11.53 0.84 8.25
CA VAL A 19 10.07 0.87 8.24
C VAL A 19 9.55 1.77 9.36
N HIS A 20 8.75 2.76 8.99
CA HIS A 20 8.06 3.66 9.92
C HIS A 20 6.59 3.33 10.12
N ALA A 21 5.96 2.75 9.10
CA ALA A 21 4.59 2.26 9.18
C ALA A 21 4.35 1.11 8.20
N VAL A 22 3.47 0.21 8.58
CA VAL A 22 2.93 -0.84 7.72
C VAL A 22 1.45 -1.00 8.04
N SER A 23 0.60 -1.23 7.03
CA SER A 23 -0.82 -1.45 7.29
C SER A 23 -1.09 -2.91 7.64
N VAL A 24 -1.99 -3.15 8.59
CA VAL A 24 -2.49 -4.50 8.85
C VAL A 24 -3.58 -4.84 7.84
N ASN A 25 -3.25 -5.67 6.87
CA ASN A 25 -4.22 -6.13 5.89
C ASN A 25 -5.02 -7.32 6.42
N ARG A 26 -6.27 -7.04 6.84
CA ARG A 26 -7.14 -8.05 7.44
C ARG A 26 -7.36 -9.28 6.55
N VAL A 27 -7.38 -9.11 5.24
CA VAL A 27 -7.63 -10.21 4.30
C VAL A 27 -6.38 -11.06 4.08
N LEU A 28 -5.21 -10.42 3.99
CA LEU A 28 -3.94 -11.11 3.74
C LEU A 28 -3.29 -11.55 5.05
N ASP A 29 -2.82 -10.60 5.86
CA ASP A 29 -1.98 -10.89 7.03
C ASP A 29 -2.69 -11.78 8.05
N VAL A 30 -3.96 -11.45 8.37
CA VAL A 30 -4.74 -12.23 9.33
C VAL A 30 -5.09 -13.62 8.79
N ALA A 31 -5.40 -13.73 7.49
CA ALA A 31 -5.74 -15.02 6.90
C ALA A 31 -4.51 -15.92 6.73
N ILE A 32 -3.37 -15.36 6.30
CA ILE A 32 -2.12 -16.11 6.16
C ILE A 32 -1.65 -16.58 7.53
N ARG A 33 -1.56 -15.68 8.52
CA ARG A 33 -1.18 -16.03 9.89
C ARG A 33 -2.05 -17.13 10.52
N ALA A 34 -3.32 -17.15 10.17
CA ALA A 34 -4.27 -18.17 10.66
C ALA A 34 -4.24 -19.47 9.84
N GLY A 35 -3.37 -19.61 8.85
CA GLY A 35 -3.33 -20.78 7.95
C GLY A 35 -4.57 -20.92 7.06
N ARG A 36 -5.38 -19.87 6.92
CA ARG A 36 -6.64 -19.90 6.14
C ARG A 36 -6.48 -19.46 4.68
N ALA A 37 -5.24 -19.23 4.26
CA ALA A 37 -4.94 -18.78 2.91
C ALA A 37 -3.82 -19.62 2.24
N PRO A 38 -3.94 -20.96 2.22
CA PRO A 38 -2.88 -21.84 1.69
C PRO A 38 -2.60 -21.59 0.20
N HIS A 39 -3.56 -21.03 -0.53
CA HIS A 39 -3.42 -20.70 -1.95
C HIS A 39 -2.41 -19.57 -2.22
N TYR A 40 -1.96 -18.85 -1.20
CA TYR A 40 -0.85 -17.88 -1.34
C TYR A 40 0.53 -18.55 -1.29
N GLY A 41 0.62 -19.81 -0.82
CA GLY A 41 1.88 -20.53 -0.78
C GLY A 41 2.90 -20.00 0.23
N VAL A 42 2.46 -19.22 1.22
CA VAL A 42 3.36 -18.67 2.25
C VAL A 42 3.64 -19.74 3.30
N GLU A 43 4.91 -20.05 3.48
CA GLU A 43 5.37 -21.02 4.47
C GLU A 43 6.28 -20.33 5.51
N PRO A 44 6.09 -20.62 6.83
CA PRO A 44 6.99 -20.13 7.86
C PRO A 44 8.43 -20.71 7.75
N PRO A 45 9.47 -19.92 8.14
CA PRO A 45 9.42 -18.56 8.64
C PRO A 45 9.17 -17.54 7.53
N HIS A 46 8.28 -16.57 7.76
CA HIS A 46 7.95 -15.54 6.79
C HIS A 46 7.55 -14.23 7.50
N ILE A 47 8.05 -13.12 7.00
CA ILE A 47 7.69 -11.78 7.47
C ILE A 47 6.55 -11.26 6.61
N LEU A 48 5.42 -10.94 7.22
CA LEU A 48 4.25 -10.38 6.56
C LEU A 48 4.40 -8.86 6.32
N GLY A 49 3.32 -8.20 5.89
CA GLY A 49 3.28 -6.75 5.65
C GLY A 49 3.53 -6.39 4.19
N VAL A 50 2.45 -6.08 3.47
CA VAL A 50 2.47 -5.96 1.99
C VAL A 50 2.63 -4.52 1.47
N ASP A 51 2.56 -3.53 2.36
CA ASP A 51 2.53 -2.11 2.00
C ASP A 51 3.26 -1.21 3.02
N PRO A 52 4.52 -1.52 3.36
CA PRO A 52 5.27 -0.66 4.27
C PRO A 52 5.58 0.70 3.65
N SER A 53 5.80 1.66 4.55
CA SER A 53 6.36 2.96 4.23
C SER A 53 7.48 3.32 5.22
N GLY A 54 8.47 4.05 4.77
CA GLY A 54 9.62 4.36 5.60
C GLY A 54 10.65 5.21 4.87
N VAL A 55 11.87 5.14 5.36
CA VAL A 55 13.01 5.91 4.84
C VAL A 55 14.03 4.95 4.23
N VAL A 56 14.54 5.29 3.06
CA VAL A 56 15.62 4.56 2.41
C VAL A 56 16.89 4.73 3.22
N VAL A 57 17.46 3.64 3.70
CA VAL A 57 18.75 3.61 4.44
C VAL A 57 19.87 2.91 3.65
N GLY A 58 19.53 2.29 2.53
CA GLY A 58 20.50 1.70 1.59
C GLY A 58 19.90 1.58 0.20
N VAL A 59 20.75 1.66 -0.82
CA VAL A 59 20.38 1.55 -2.24
C VAL A 59 21.26 0.49 -2.89
N GLY A 60 20.68 -0.38 -3.67
CA GLY A 60 21.41 -1.36 -4.48
C GLY A 60 22.38 -0.68 -5.46
N ASN A 61 23.38 -1.39 -5.87
CA ASN A 61 24.55 -0.85 -6.60
C ASN A 61 24.46 -0.95 -8.12
N ASP A 62 23.34 -1.37 -8.70
CA ASP A 62 23.15 -1.34 -10.16
C ASP A 62 22.87 0.07 -10.65
N VAL A 63 23.89 0.72 -11.19
CA VAL A 63 23.87 2.13 -11.63
C VAL A 63 22.90 2.39 -12.80
N GLY A 64 22.53 1.36 -13.55
CA GLY A 64 21.59 1.45 -14.67
C GLY A 64 20.12 1.22 -14.27
N SER A 65 19.90 0.83 -13.03
CA SER A 65 18.61 0.37 -12.54
C SER A 65 17.68 1.50 -12.08
N VAL A 66 16.45 1.10 -11.77
CA VAL A 66 15.45 1.98 -11.14
C VAL A 66 15.93 2.45 -9.75
N ALA A 67 16.76 1.65 -9.07
CA ALA A 67 17.34 1.99 -7.77
C ALA A 67 18.14 3.31 -7.81
N ALA A 68 18.80 3.61 -8.93
CA ALA A 68 19.55 4.86 -9.12
C ALA A 68 18.69 6.15 -9.05
N ARG A 69 17.37 6.03 -9.06
CA ARG A 69 16.43 7.17 -8.87
C ARG A 69 16.20 7.51 -7.41
N PHE A 70 16.69 6.67 -6.50
CA PHE A 70 16.51 6.82 -5.05
C PHE A 70 17.84 7.14 -4.37
N ALA A 71 17.75 7.81 -3.24
CA ALA A 71 18.89 8.12 -2.38
C ALA A 71 18.56 7.76 -0.93
N VAL A 72 19.61 7.53 -0.15
CA VAL A 72 19.48 7.40 1.32
C VAL A 72 18.84 8.69 1.85
N GLY A 73 17.83 8.55 2.70
CA GLY A 73 17.00 9.63 3.21
C GLY A 73 15.68 9.85 2.45
N ASP A 74 15.50 9.27 1.26
CA ASP A 74 14.22 9.36 0.56
C ASP A 74 13.09 8.68 1.35
N ARG A 75 11.97 9.36 1.43
CA ARG A 75 10.74 8.81 2.01
C ARG A 75 10.00 8.02 0.94
N VAL A 76 9.67 6.78 1.24
CA VAL A 76 9.07 5.87 0.26
C VAL A 76 7.91 5.05 0.84
N SER A 77 7.03 4.61 -0.04
CA SER A 77 6.06 3.55 0.23
C SER A 77 6.24 2.42 -0.79
N VAL A 78 6.10 1.19 -0.34
CA VAL A 78 6.20 0.00 -1.18
C VAL A 78 4.81 -0.37 -1.70
N THR A 79 4.70 -0.68 -2.97
CA THR A 79 3.50 -1.26 -3.58
C THR A 79 3.63 -2.79 -3.63
N MET A 80 2.51 -3.50 -3.56
CA MET A 80 2.52 -4.96 -3.49
C MET A 80 3.05 -5.64 -4.77
N GLY A 81 2.98 -4.99 -5.93
CA GLY A 81 3.40 -5.58 -7.20
C GLY A 81 4.91 -5.64 -7.34
N ILE A 82 5.47 -6.81 -7.68
CA ILE A 82 6.88 -6.98 -7.98
C ILE A 82 7.08 -7.03 -9.50
N PRO A 83 8.02 -6.29 -10.08
CA PRO A 83 8.35 -6.39 -11.51
C PRO A 83 8.67 -7.82 -11.92
N GLY A 84 8.16 -8.24 -13.05
CA GLY A 84 8.32 -9.61 -13.53
C GLY A 84 7.34 -10.62 -12.95
N GLY A 85 6.49 -10.19 -12.03
CA GLY A 85 5.45 -11.00 -11.38
C GLY A 85 5.79 -11.34 -9.93
N GLY A 86 4.75 -11.46 -9.12
CA GLY A 86 4.86 -11.69 -7.70
C GLY A 86 4.27 -10.56 -6.87
N ARG A 87 4.21 -10.77 -5.56
CA ARG A 87 3.59 -9.85 -4.60
C ARG A 87 4.49 -9.71 -3.38
N TYR A 88 4.90 -8.49 -3.14
CA TYR A 88 5.68 -8.13 -1.96
C TYR A 88 4.93 -8.52 -0.67
N GLY A 89 5.64 -9.09 0.29
CA GLY A 89 5.06 -9.61 1.53
C GLY A 89 4.31 -10.95 1.38
N ILE A 90 4.30 -11.54 0.19
CA ILE A 90 3.70 -12.85 -0.10
C ILE A 90 4.76 -13.82 -0.66
N GLU A 91 5.31 -13.53 -1.83
CA GLU A 91 6.35 -14.35 -2.46
C GLU A 91 7.77 -14.01 -1.95
N CYS A 92 7.90 -12.90 -1.23
CA CYS A 92 9.11 -12.53 -0.47
C CYS A 92 8.72 -11.96 0.88
N ASN A 93 9.70 -11.80 1.78
CA ASN A 93 9.47 -11.16 3.07
C ASN A 93 8.92 -9.74 2.89
N GLY A 94 8.03 -9.35 3.79
CA GLY A 94 7.34 -8.08 3.80
C GLY A 94 7.90 -7.08 4.81
N GLY A 95 7.04 -6.13 5.19
CA GLY A 95 7.41 -4.96 5.98
C GLY A 95 7.04 -5.00 7.46
N ASP A 96 6.56 -6.14 8.01
CA ASP A 96 6.32 -6.28 9.45
C ASP A 96 7.64 -6.49 10.22
N ALA A 97 8.62 -5.62 9.96
CA ALA A 97 9.97 -5.63 10.51
C ALA A 97 10.52 -4.21 10.64
N GLN A 98 11.61 -4.02 11.38
CA GLN A 98 12.29 -2.72 11.48
C GLN A 98 12.96 -2.33 10.15
N LEU A 99 13.56 -3.31 9.47
CA LEU A 99 14.20 -3.16 8.17
C LEU A 99 13.58 -4.12 7.16
N THR A 100 13.43 -3.68 5.95
CA THR A 100 12.99 -4.51 4.83
C THR A 100 13.71 -4.14 3.55
N THR A 101 13.83 -5.10 2.63
CA THR A 101 14.26 -4.82 1.25
C THR A 101 13.05 -4.88 0.32
N ALA A 102 13.04 -4.01 -0.67
CA ALA A 102 12.01 -4.02 -1.71
C ALA A 102 12.61 -3.64 -3.07
N PRO A 103 12.16 -4.26 -4.18
CA PRO A 103 12.56 -3.82 -5.51
C PRO A 103 12.27 -2.33 -5.69
N ALA A 104 13.25 -1.57 -6.14
CA ALA A 104 13.11 -0.12 -6.32
C ALA A 104 11.93 0.24 -7.24
N ALA A 105 11.63 -0.61 -8.23
CA ALA A 105 10.50 -0.43 -9.12
C ALA A 105 9.13 -0.65 -8.44
N SER A 106 9.09 -1.26 -7.26
CA SER A 106 7.89 -1.37 -6.43
C SER A 106 7.76 -0.21 -5.44
N CYS A 107 8.74 0.70 -5.39
CA CYS A 107 8.78 1.81 -4.45
C CYS A 107 8.32 3.12 -5.13
N VAL A 108 7.61 3.92 -4.35
CA VAL A 108 7.15 5.26 -4.76
C VAL A 108 7.62 6.27 -3.72
N LYS A 109 8.25 7.36 -4.17
CA LYS A 109 8.57 8.49 -3.27
C LYS A 109 7.28 9.13 -2.77
N ILE A 110 7.22 9.39 -1.47
CA ILE A 110 6.10 10.10 -0.83
C ILE A 110 6.51 11.53 -0.49
N ARG A 111 5.56 12.45 -0.65
CA ARG A 111 5.77 13.87 -0.38
C ARG A 111 5.90 14.11 1.14
N ASP A 112 6.59 15.17 1.52
CA ASP A 112 6.85 15.49 2.93
C ASP A 112 5.57 15.73 3.74
N GLU A 113 4.51 16.22 3.08
CA GLU A 113 3.22 16.49 3.73
C GLU A 113 2.40 15.22 4.01
N VAL A 114 2.78 14.07 3.42
CA VAL A 114 2.09 12.80 3.62
C VAL A 114 2.76 12.02 4.75
N GLY A 115 2.02 11.67 5.78
CA GLY A 115 2.51 10.80 6.85
C GLY A 115 2.79 9.37 6.36
N PHE A 116 3.66 8.66 7.07
CA PHE A 116 3.96 7.27 6.70
C PHE A 116 2.75 6.36 6.82
N ALA A 117 1.92 6.54 7.85
CA ALA A 117 0.70 5.75 8.03
C ALA A 117 -0.29 5.95 6.89
N GLU A 118 -0.51 7.19 6.46
CA GLU A 118 -1.38 7.52 5.33
C GLU A 118 -0.82 6.96 4.02
N ALA A 119 0.50 7.02 3.84
CA ALA A 119 1.17 6.52 2.63
C ALA A 119 0.92 5.04 2.41
N THR A 120 0.86 4.20 3.45
CA THR A 120 0.57 2.77 3.33
C THR A 120 -0.81 2.52 2.70
N VAL A 121 -1.81 3.30 3.09
CA VAL A 121 -3.19 3.17 2.59
C VAL A 121 -3.32 3.77 1.19
N ILE A 122 -2.72 4.94 0.98
CA ILE A 122 -2.77 5.66 -0.31
C ILE A 122 -2.10 4.84 -1.41
N SER A 123 -0.90 4.34 -1.19
CA SER A 123 -0.16 3.57 -2.20
C SER A 123 -0.85 2.25 -2.55
N ARG A 124 -1.55 1.66 -1.59
CA ARG A 124 -2.28 0.40 -1.78
C ARG A 124 -3.61 0.58 -2.50
N HIS A 125 -4.43 1.50 -2.05
CA HIS A 125 -5.83 1.64 -2.48
C HIS A 125 -6.06 2.81 -3.43
N GLY A 126 -5.20 3.83 -3.40
CA GLY A 126 -5.30 5.00 -4.27
C GLY A 126 -5.32 4.67 -5.75
N PRO A 127 -4.33 3.92 -6.28
CA PRO A 127 -4.31 3.54 -7.70
C PRO A 127 -5.53 2.72 -8.13
N VAL A 128 -6.03 1.84 -7.25
CA VAL A 128 -7.22 1.03 -7.53
C VAL A 128 -8.47 1.92 -7.60
N ALA A 129 -8.67 2.79 -6.61
CA ALA A 129 -9.80 3.71 -6.60
C ALA A 129 -9.76 4.67 -7.80
N TYR A 130 -8.58 5.20 -8.12
CA TYR A 130 -8.39 6.06 -9.28
C TYR A 130 -8.74 5.34 -10.59
N ASN A 131 -8.23 4.13 -10.77
CA ASN A 131 -8.51 3.33 -11.97
C ASN A 131 -10.00 3.04 -12.13
N LEU A 132 -10.68 2.65 -11.05
CA LEU A 132 -12.11 2.37 -11.07
C LEU A 132 -12.95 3.61 -11.41
N LEU A 133 -12.64 4.76 -10.82
CA LEU A 133 -13.40 5.98 -11.02
C LEU A 133 -13.14 6.62 -12.38
N PHE A 134 -11.87 6.75 -12.76
CA PHE A 134 -11.50 7.61 -13.89
C PHE A 134 -11.16 6.83 -15.16
N ASN A 135 -10.38 5.75 -15.07
CA ASN A 135 -10.02 5.00 -16.28
C ASN A 135 -11.16 4.09 -16.73
N MET A 136 -11.79 3.36 -15.81
CA MET A 136 -12.88 2.45 -16.15
C MET A 136 -14.25 3.14 -16.11
N GLY A 137 -14.53 3.89 -15.04
CA GLY A 137 -15.80 4.56 -14.83
C GLY A 137 -15.94 5.88 -15.57
N GLN A 138 -14.84 6.46 -16.05
CA GLN A 138 -14.78 7.74 -16.77
C GLN A 138 -15.57 8.87 -16.08
N LEU A 139 -15.48 8.89 -14.74
CA LEU A 139 -16.20 9.84 -13.90
C LEU A 139 -15.82 11.28 -14.27
N GLN A 140 -16.84 12.11 -14.48
CA GLN A 140 -16.72 13.53 -14.83
C GLN A 140 -17.32 14.40 -13.72
N ALA A 141 -16.84 15.63 -13.62
CA ALA A 141 -17.43 16.65 -12.74
C ALA A 141 -18.93 16.82 -13.01
N GLY A 142 -19.72 17.00 -11.95
CA GLY A 142 -21.16 17.13 -12.01
C GLY A 142 -21.96 15.83 -12.10
N GLN A 143 -21.28 14.69 -12.33
CA GLN A 143 -21.96 13.39 -12.28
C GLN A 143 -22.19 12.94 -10.83
N THR A 144 -23.07 11.94 -10.68
CA THR A 144 -23.35 11.30 -9.38
C THR A 144 -22.75 9.89 -9.37
N VAL A 145 -22.02 9.57 -8.32
CA VAL A 145 -21.43 8.23 -8.11
C VAL A 145 -21.90 7.63 -6.78
N LEU A 146 -22.32 6.39 -6.81
CA LEU A 146 -22.60 5.59 -5.62
C LEU A 146 -21.36 4.80 -5.21
N VAL A 147 -20.86 5.06 -4.01
CA VAL A 147 -19.72 4.34 -3.43
C VAL A 147 -20.22 3.36 -2.39
N MET A 148 -20.20 2.07 -2.74
CA MET A 148 -20.55 0.98 -1.83
C MET A 148 -19.39 0.71 -0.85
N GLY A 149 -19.72 0.52 0.44
CA GLY A 149 -18.69 0.31 1.47
C GLY A 149 -17.82 1.57 1.71
N ALA A 150 -18.42 2.74 1.67
CA ALA A 150 -17.76 4.05 1.73
C ALA A 150 -16.83 4.26 2.95
N ALA A 151 -17.07 3.57 4.07
CA ALA A 151 -16.21 3.59 5.25
C ALA A 151 -15.09 2.54 5.24
N GLY A 152 -14.94 1.76 4.16
CA GLY A 152 -13.85 0.79 3.98
C GLY A 152 -12.61 1.43 3.36
N ASN A 153 -11.48 0.69 3.37
CA ASN A 153 -10.20 1.19 2.86
C ASN A 153 -10.29 1.74 1.43
N LEU A 154 -10.87 0.97 0.51
CA LEU A 154 -11.02 1.41 -0.88
C LEU A 154 -12.13 2.47 -1.02
N GLY A 155 -13.26 2.27 -0.32
CA GLY A 155 -14.40 3.18 -0.39
C GLY A 155 -14.08 4.58 0.11
N SER A 156 -13.36 4.71 1.23
CA SER A 156 -13.00 6.00 1.80
C SER A 156 -12.12 6.84 0.86
N ILE A 157 -11.20 6.21 0.16
CA ILE A 157 -10.38 6.87 -0.87
C ILE A 157 -11.25 7.20 -2.09
N GLY A 158 -12.14 6.30 -2.49
CA GLY A 158 -13.06 6.53 -3.61
C GLY A 158 -13.97 7.73 -3.38
N VAL A 159 -14.52 7.90 -2.17
CA VAL A 159 -15.32 9.08 -1.79
C VAL A 159 -14.51 10.37 -1.97
N GLN A 160 -13.31 10.42 -1.41
CA GLN A 160 -12.45 11.62 -1.46
C GLN A 160 -12.03 11.95 -2.89
N LEU A 161 -11.61 10.97 -3.68
CA LEU A 161 -11.23 11.18 -5.08
C LEU A 161 -12.40 11.66 -5.94
N ALA A 162 -13.58 11.04 -5.79
CA ALA A 162 -14.77 11.44 -6.54
C ALA A 162 -15.22 12.86 -6.17
N LYS A 163 -15.16 13.19 -4.87
CA LYS A 163 -15.46 14.55 -4.40
C LYS A 163 -14.48 15.58 -4.94
N ALA A 164 -13.18 15.29 -4.88
CA ALA A 164 -12.13 16.16 -5.43
C ALA A 164 -12.29 16.38 -6.94
N ALA A 165 -12.86 15.42 -7.67
CA ALA A 165 -13.16 15.53 -9.08
C ALA A 165 -14.45 16.32 -9.38
N GLY A 166 -15.15 16.84 -8.37
CA GLY A 166 -16.39 17.61 -8.54
C GLY A 166 -17.64 16.77 -8.78
N ALA A 167 -17.62 15.48 -8.43
CA ALA A 167 -18.78 14.63 -8.50
C ALA A 167 -19.66 14.76 -7.24
N THR A 168 -20.95 14.44 -7.39
CA THR A 168 -21.86 14.21 -6.25
C THR A 168 -21.68 12.78 -5.77
N VAL A 169 -21.33 12.58 -4.49
CA VAL A 169 -21.07 11.26 -3.94
C VAL A 169 -22.23 10.80 -3.06
N ILE A 170 -22.74 9.60 -3.34
CA ILE A 170 -23.67 8.89 -2.46
C ILE A 170 -22.85 7.78 -1.75
N ALA A 171 -22.61 7.98 -0.44
CA ALA A 171 -21.84 7.05 0.37
C ALA A 171 -22.79 5.99 0.98
N ALA A 172 -22.66 4.74 0.58
CA ALA A 172 -23.42 3.63 1.15
C ALA A 172 -22.56 2.82 2.12
N ALA A 173 -23.12 2.51 3.29
CA ALA A 173 -22.47 1.72 4.34
C ALA A 173 -23.47 0.83 5.08
N GLY A 174 -22.96 -0.19 5.78
CA GLY A 174 -23.81 -1.22 6.41
C GLY A 174 -24.57 -0.75 7.67
N ASN A 175 -24.23 0.42 8.24
CA ASN A 175 -24.94 1.01 9.39
C ASN A 175 -24.72 2.53 9.44
N ALA A 176 -25.45 3.21 10.31
CA ALA A 176 -25.43 4.67 10.44
C ALA A 176 -24.06 5.22 10.87
N GLU A 177 -23.34 4.55 11.77
CA GLU A 177 -22.03 4.97 12.23
C GLU A 177 -21.02 4.99 11.06
N ARG A 178 -20.99 3.93 10.27
CA ARG A 178 -20.14 3.84 9.07
C ARG A 178 -20.58 4.82 7.98
N ALA A 179 -21.88 5.07 7.84
CA ALA A 179 -22.37 6.08 6.90
C ALA A 179 -21.88 7.48 7.27
N ALA A 180 -21.86 7.81 8.58
CA ALA A 180 -21.34 9.09 9.07
C ALA A 180 -19.84 9.28 8.72
N ILE A 181 -19.02 8.21 8.73
CA ILE A 181 -17.64 8.28 8.26
C ILE A 181 -17.61 8.67 6.77
N GLY A 182 -18.40 8.03 5.93
CA GLY A 182 -18.48 8.38 4.50
C GLY A 182 -18.88 9.84 4.28
N THR A 183 -19.84 10.34 5.06
CA THR A 183 -20.28 11.74 5.00
C THR A 183 -19.19 12.72 5.45
N SER A 184 -18.37 12.36 6.45
CA SER A 184 -17.27 13.22 6.91
C SER A 184 -16.12 13.36 5.92
N LEU A 185 -16.03 12.45 4.97
CA LEU A 185 -14.99 12.42 3.94
C LEU A 185 -15.36 13.23 2.68
N GLY A 186 -16.58 13.68 2.56
CA GLY A 186 -17.11 14.46 1.43
C GLY A 186 -18.55 14.23 1.12
#